data_3e6217afde72eda4c8dcd8a81bca68a1
#
_entry.id   3e6217afde72eda4c8dcd8a81bca68a1
#
_cell.length_a   1.000
_cell.length_b   1.000
_cell.length_c   1.000
_cell.angle_alpha   90.00
_cell.angle_beta   90.00
_cell.angle_gamma   90.00
#
_symmetry.space_group_name_H-M   'P 1'
#
loop_
_entity.id
_entity.type
_entity.pdbx_description
1 polymer ?
#
loop_
_entity_poly.entity_id
_entity_poly.type
_entity_poly.pdbx_seq_one_letter_code
_entity_poly.pdbx_strand_id
1 'polypeptide(L)'
;MILLIDNYDSFTYNVCQGIGELYENIVVVRNDEITVEELAQREIEALIISPGPGYPESAGISKEAVRYFAGKVPVLGICLGHQAIGEVFGAKTVRAKTLMHGKQSKIQIDSSLPLFQGLPEIIPAARYHSLILEREGIPEVLTVAAKDDEGQIMAVKHRDYDVYGIQFHPESILTESGKAIFENFLKIAGIETKTEKKVEEMEPAQKTAMKPYLEKIVEGRHLTADEAYEAMDCIMSGGATQAQIASFVTGLRMNHETVDEITGFAKVMRAKAAVVPDETEAIDIVGTGGDLASSFNISTTSAFVIAGAGQKVAKHGNRSVSSKSGAADVLEALGARIGLSPEQNQKCLEEVGVAFLFAQTHHGSMKYAGPVRAQLGVRSVFNILGPLANPAMTNYIVLGVYEEDLLRPMAEVMQNLGVKQAMIVYGDDCLDEISISDTTSICEIRDGKLISYKISPEEFGIPMAEKDSIKGGTSDENAVITREILTGKEQGPKRDIVLLNAGSALYTIGAAKDMKEGIEMARRSIDSGSAIEKLNQFIEFTNRY
;
A
#
# COMPACT_ATOMS: atom_id res chain seq x y z
N MET A 1 1.45 29.05 -0.42
CA MET A 1 2.12 27.73 -0.43
C MET A 1 2.97 27.52 0.82
N ILE A 2 3.19 26.28 1.25
CA ILE A 2 4.15 25.95 2.31
C ILE A 2 5.53 25.76 1.70
N LEU A 3 6.53 26.39 2.27
CA LEU A 3 7.93 26.19 1.89
C LEU A 3 8.61 25.26 2.90
N LEU A 4 9.24 24.20 2.42
CA LEU A 4 10.08 23.29 3.22
C LEU A 4 11.53 23.41 2.76
N ILE A 5 12.40 23.90 3.65
CA ILE A 5 13.86 23.95 3.41
C ILE A 5 14.45 22.59 3.79
N ASP A 6 15.05 21.91 2.80
CA ASP A 6 15.71 20.61 2.96
C ASP A 6 17.18 20.81 3.36
N ASN A 7 17.54 20.32 4.54
CA ASN A 7 18.90 20.31 5.05
C ASN A 7 19.64 18.99 4.72
N TYR A 8 19.34 18.37 3.57
CA TYR A 8 19.95 17.11 3.12
C TYR A 8 19.67 15.94 4.07
N ASP A 9 18.44 15.87 4.55
CA ASP A 9 18.01 14.81 5.46
C ASP A 9 17.12 13.77 4.76
N SER A 10 17.32 12.51 5.08
CA SER A 10 16.50 11.41 4.53
C SER A 10 15.03 11.48 4.96
N PHE A 11 14.72 12.14 6.08
CA PHE A 11 13.36 12.32 6.58
C PHE A 11 12.66 13.59 6.05
N THR A 12 13.33 14.45 5.28
CA THR A 12 12.70 15.66 4.69
C THR A 12 11.46 15.30 3.88
N TYR A 13 11.53 14.24 3.07
CA TYR A 13 10.38 13.81 2.27
C TYR A 13 9.27 13.16 3.11
N ASN A 14 9.58 12.58 4.28
CA ASN A 14 8.57 12.12 5.22
C ASN A 14 7.80 13.31 5.84
N VAL A 15 8.50 14.42 6.15
CA VAL A 15 7.85 15.68 6.55
C VAL A 15 6.96 16.21 5.43
N CYS A 16 7.48 16.24 4.20
CA CYS A 16 6.73 16.64 3.01
C CYS A 16 5.48 15.78 2.81
N GLN A 17 5.58 14.47 2.95
CA GLN A 17 4.44 13.55 2.84
C GLN A 17 3.42 13.73 3.96
N GLY A 18 3.87 13.84 5.22
CA GLY A 18 2.98 14.03 6.37
C GLY A 18 2.14 15.30 6.26
N ILE A 19 2.73 16.38 5.74
CA ILE A 19 2.01 17.63 5.45
C ILE A 19 1.20 17.51 4.16
N GLY A 20 1.73 16.85 3.12
CA GLY A 20 1.08 16.63 1.83
C GLY A 20 -0.23 15.84 1.94
N GLU A 21 -0.37 14.97 2.95
CA GLU A 21 -1.64 14.32 3.29
C GLU A 21 -2.72 15.33 3.73
N LEU A 22 -2.32 16.44 4.31
CA LEU A 22 -3.18 17.48 4.88
C LEU A 22 -3.37 18.68 3.94
N TYR A 23 -2.32 19.05 3.19
CA TYR A 23 -2.30 20.21 2.29
C TYR A 23 -1.37 19.96 1.11
N GLU A 24 -1.83 20.20 -0.14
CA GLU A 24 -1.09 19.80 -1.35
C GLU A 24 -0.03 20.80 -1.81
N ASN A 25 -0.22 22.09 -1.53
CA ASN A 25 0.65 23.12 -2.07
C ASN A 25 1.90 23.32 -1.20
N ILE A 26 2.80 22.32 -1.23
CA ILE A 26 4.09 22.31 -0.54
C ILE A 26 5.23 22.26 -1.57
N VAL A 27 6.24 23.10 -1.37
CA VAL A 27 7.43 23.17 -2.22
C VAL A 27 8.67 22.90 -1.37
N VAL A 28 9.49 21.96 -1.80
CA VAL A 28 10.76 21.62 -1.15
C VAL A 28 11.88 22.31 -1.91
N VAL A 29 12.79 22.99 -1.20
CA VAL A 29 14.00 23.61 -1.74
C VAL A 29 15.19 23.24 -0.85
N ARG A 30 16.34 22.99 -1.43
CA ARG A 30 17.55 22.72 -0.66
C ARG A 30 18.13 23.99 -0.07
N ASN A 31 18.80 23.84 1.06
CA ASN A 31 19.30 24.95 1.87
C ASN A 31 20.46 25.75 1.23
N ASP A 32 20.96 25.32 0.08
CA ASP A 32 22.06 25.92 -0.69
C ASP A 32 21.71 26.18 -2.17
N GLU A 33 20.49 25.88 -2.60
CA GLU A 33 20.06 26.05 -4.00
C GLU A 33 19.33 27.38 -4.26
N ILE A 34 18.96 28.12 -3.22
CA ILE A 34 18.17 29.35 -3.32
C ILE A 34 18.60 30.34 -2.25
N THR A 35 18.42 31.63 -2.49
CA THR A 35 18.67 32.68 -1.51
C THR A 35 17.40 33.11 -0.78
N VAL A 36 17.54 33.76 0.38
CA VAL A 36 16.38 34.29 1.13
C VAL A 36 15.69 35.42 0.38
N GLU A 37 16.42 36.21 -0.40
CA GLU A 37 15.88 37.26 -1.26
C GLU A 37 14.98 36.70 -2.36
N GLU A 38 15.35 35.57 -2.96
CA GLU A 38 14.52 34.88 -3.96
C GLU A 38 13.28 34.24 -3.31
N LEU A 39 13.42 33.69 -2.10
CA LEU A 39 12.29 33.19 -1.32
C LEU A 39 11.32 34.30 -0.93
N ALA A 40 11.83 35.49 -0.62
CA ALA A 40 11.02 36.66 -0.25
C ALA A 40 10.09 37.15 -1.38
N GLN A 41 10.36 36.77 -2.62
CA GLN A 41 9.51 37.08 -3.78
C GLN A 41 8.34 36.11 -3.98
N ARG A 42 8.29 35.04 -3.19
CA ARG A 42 7.23 34.01 -3.29
C ARG A 42 6.13 34.27 -2.26
N GLU A 43 4.90 33.92 -2.60
CA GLU A 43 3.77 33.94 -1.66
C GLU A 43 3.82 32.71 -0.73
N ILE A 44 4.55 32.83 0.38
CA ILE A 44 4.73 31.77 1.37
C ILE A 44 3.71 31.98 2.50
N GLU A 45 2.91 30.95 2.80
CA GLU A 45 1.93 30.92 3.89
C GLU A 45 2.54 30.38 5.18
N ALA A 46 3.50 29.47 5.08
CA ALA A 46 4.24 28.91 6.22
C ALA A 46 5.63 28.42 5.77
N LEU A 47 6.59 28.47 6.71
CA LEU A 47 7.95 27.98 6.51
C LEU A 47 8.22 26.79 7.42
N ILE A 48 8.81 25.73 6.86
CA ILE A 48 9.29 24.58 7.61
C ILE A 48 10.79 24.40 7.35
N ILE A 49 11.55 24.20 8.43
CA ILE A 49 12.97 23.88 8.37
C ILE A 49 13.14 22.40 8.73
N SER A 50 13.62 21.60 7.80
CA SER A 50 13.75 20.14 7.95
C SER A 50 14.77 19.73 9.03
N PRO A 51 14.75 18.46 9.46
CA PRO A 51 15.91 17.82 10.06
C PRO A 51 17.15 17.95 9.16
N GLY A 52 18.31 17.64 9.69
CA GLY A 52 19.55 17.61 8.92
C GLY A 52 20.77 17.17 9.74
N PRO A 53 21.88 16.83 9.07
CA PRO A 53 23.13 16.50 9.74
C PRO A 53 23.91 17.72 10.18
N GLY A 54 24.80 17.56 11.13
CA GLY A 54 25.76 18.58 11.55
C GLY A 54 25.18 19.62 12.51
N TYR A 55 25.70 20.84 12.45
CA TYR A 55 25.35 21.98 13.30
C TYR A 55 24.52 23.01 12.52
N PRO A 56 23.70 23.84 13.21
CA PRO A 56 22.92 24.91 12.57
C PRO A 56 23.73 25.89 11.72
N GLU A 57 25.00 26.08 12.02
CA GLU A 57 25.92 26.92 11.25
C GLU A 57 26.17 26.39 9.83
N SER A 58 26.08 25.08 9.64
CA SER A 58 26.26 24.42 8.34
C SER A 58 24.95 24.18 7.57
N ALA A 59 23.82 24.69 8.08
CA ALA A 59 22.48 24.48 7.50
C ALA A 59 22.13 25.50 6.40
N GLY A 60 23.10 25.99 5.63
CA GLY A 60 22.86 26.93 4.53
C GLY A 60 22.02 28.14 4.93
N ILE A 61 21.00 28.43 4.16
CA ILE A 61 20.10 29.58 4.39
C ILE A 61 19.14 29.41 5.58
N SER A 62 19.09 28.25 6.25
CA SER A 62 18.06 27.95 7.27
C SER A 62 17.96 28.99 8.37
N LYS A 63 19.09 29.43 8.95
CA LYS A 63 19.11 30.47 10.00
C LYS A 63 18.70 31.86 9.47
N GLU A 64 19.08 32.18 8.26
CA GLU A 64 18.73 33.44 7.61
C GLU A 64 17.25 33.49 7.27
N ALA A 65 16.70 32.36 6.75
CA ALA A 65 15.27 32.21 6.48
C ALA A 65 14.44 32.36 7.76
N VAL A 66 14.86 31.76 8.89
CA VAL A 66 14.18 31.96 10.18
C VAL A 66 14.17 33.44 10.57
N ARG A 67 15.31 34.16 10.48
CA ARG A 67 15.38 35.60 10.80
C ARG A 67 14.45 36.42 9.92
N TYR A 68 14.41 36.12 8.63
CA TYR A 68 13.61 36.88 7.67
C TYR A 68 12.11 36.64 7.82
N PHE A 69 11.70 35.38 8.01
CA PHE A 69 10.28 35.00 8.02
C PHE A 69 9.62 35.08 9.40
N ALA A 70 10.40 35.12 10.50
CA ALA A 70 9.85 35.26 11.85
C ALA A 70 8.99 36.56 11.96
N GLY A 71 7.74 36.37 12.40
CA GLY A 71 6.75 37.45 12.50
C GLY A 71 6.08 37.84 11.18
N LYS A 72 6.43 37.19 10.05
CA LYS A 72 5.78 37.38 8.74
C LYS A 72 4.86 36.19 8.40
N VAL A 73 5.35 34.99 8.64
CA VAL A 73 4.60 33.75 8.47
C VAL A 73 4.92 32.79 9.62
N PRO A 74 4.07 31.82 9.94
CA PRO A 74 4.39 30.76 10.89
C PRO A 74 5.60 29.95 10.45
N VAL A 75 6.48 29.62 11.41
CA VAL A 75 7.71 28.85 11.18
C VAL A 75 7.74 27.63 12.08
N LEU A 76 8.01 26.45 11.51
CA LEU A 76 8.25 25.19 12.23
C LEU A 76 9.65 24.67 11.93
N GLY A 77 10.49 24.49 12.94
CA GLY A 77 11.80 23.84 12.83
C GLY A 77 11.78 22.48 13.47
N ILE A 78 12.25 21.45 12.72
CA ILE A 78 12.31 20.06 13.18
C ILE A 78 13.78 19.66 13.35
N CYS A 79 14.15 19.11 14.52
CA CYS A 79 15.48 18.63 14.88
C CYS A 79 16.58 19.68 14.62
N LEU A 80 17.32 19.64 13.51
CA LEU A 80 18.26 20.70 13.13
C LEU A 80 17.57 22.05 12.98
N GLY A 81 16.37 22.09 12.42
CA GLY A 81 15.55 23.29 12.31
C GLY A 81 15.17 23.91 13.66
N HIS A 82 14.88 23.08 14.68
CA HIS A 82 14.68 23.52 16.06
C HIS A 82 15.94 24.18 16.64
N GLN A 83 17.10 23.58 16.43
CA GLN A 83 18.37 24.12 16.88
C GLN A 83 18.70 25.44 16.18
N ALA A 84 18.43 25.51 14.85
CA ALA A 84 18.59 26.76 14.09
C ALA A 84 17.70 27.90 14.62
N ILE A 85 16.44 27.60 14.96
CA ILE A 85 15.53 28.54 15.62
C ILE A 85 16.12 28.99 16.97
N GLY A 86 16.54 28.03 17.80
CA GLY A 86 17.16 28.35 19.09
C GLY A 86 18.31 29.32 18.96
N GLU A 87 19.26 29.06 18.06
CA GLU A 87 20.43 29.93 17.85
C GLU A 87 20.11 31.29 17.26
N VAL A 88 19.13 31.38 16.36
CA VAL A 88 18.68 32.65 15.80
C VAL A 88 18.21 33.60 16.88
N PHE A 89 17.57 33.08 17.91
CA PHE A 89 17.05 33.84 19.03
C PHE A 89 17.98 33.85 20.27
N GLY A 90 19.21 33.35 20.13
CA GLY A 90 20.28 33.49 21.13
C GLY A 90 20.48 32.33 22.08
N ALA A 91 19.79 31.20 21.88
CA ALA A 91 20.10 29.98 22.60
C ALA A 91 21.38 29.34 22.04
N LYS A 92 21.96 28.40 22.76
CA LYS A 92 23.16 27.65 22.35
C LYS A 92 22.83 26.21 22.05
N THR A 93 23.40 25.66 20.96
CA THR A 93 23.37 24.25 20.63
C THR A 93 24.57 23.56 21.25
N VAL A 94 24.33 22.49 22.01
CA VAL A 94 25.37 21.70 22.69
C VAL A 94 25.20 20.21 22.43
N ARG A 95 26.24 19.41 22.67
CA ARG A 95 26.14 17.95 22.58
C ARG A 95 25.23 17.39 23.68
N ALA A 96 24.30 16.53 23.29
CA ALA A 96 23.49 15.75 24.24
C ALA A 96 24.38 14.80 25.05
N LYS A 97 24.01 14.55 26.30
CA LYS A 97 24.71 13.58 27.15
C LYS A 97 24.56 12.16 26.62
N THR A 98 23.41 11.85 26.02
CA THR A 98 23.09 10.55 25.46
C THR A 98 22.75 10.71 23.98
N LEU A 99 23.38 9.90 23.12
CA LEU A 99 23.06 9.83 21.68
C LEU A 99 21.68 9.15 21.51
N MET A 100 20.78 9.83 20.84
CA MET A 100 19.47 9.31 20.50
C MET A 100 19.42 9.03 18.99
N HIS A 101 19.15 7.77 18.62
CA HIS A 101 19.02 7.37 17.23
C HIS A 101 17.96 6.29 17.09
N GLY A 102 16.80 6.63 16.50
CA GLY A 102 15.68 5.70 16.31
C GLY A 102 15.03 5.23 17.61
N LYS A 103 15.13 6.00 18.69
CA LYS A 103 14.56 5.66 20.00
C LYS A 103 13.34 6.51 20.28
N GLN A 104 12.30 5.88 20.81
CA GLN A 104 11.13 6.57 21.32
C GLN A 104 11.38 7.01 22.78
N SER A 105 10.97 8.23 23.11
CA SER A 105 11.01 8.78 24.47
C SER A 105 9.67 9.37 24.86
N LYS A 106 9.39 9.43 26.16
CA LYS A 106 8.25 10.16 26.68
C LYS A 106 8.61 11.64 26.72
N ILE A 107 7.80 12.46 26.08
CA ILE A 107 7.99 13.90 26.00
C ILE A 107 6.82 14.57 26.74
N GLN A 108 7.12 15.32 27.78
CA GLN A 108 6.16 16.18 28.46
C GLN A 108 6.01 17.47 27.67
N ILE A 109 4.81 17.75 27.18
CA ILE A 109 4.46 18.91 26.37
C ILE A 109 3.56 19.88 27.14
N ASP A 110 3.61 21.14 26.77
CA ASP A 110 2.63 22.14 27.20
C ASP A 110 1.43 22.13 26.24
N SER A 111 0.40 21.36 26.60
CA SER A 111 -0.82 21.20 25.80
C SER A 111 -1.69 22.46 25.70
N SER A 112 -1.36 23.53 26.44
CA SER A 112 -2.02 24.83 26.32
C SER A 112 -1.54 25.63 25.08
N LEU A 113 -0.37 25.26 24.52
CA LEU A 113 0.17 25.92 23.34
C LEU A 113 -0.52 25.43 22.06
N PRO A 114 -0.77 26.33 21.09
CA PRO A 114 -1.49 26.00 19.86
C PRO A 114 -0.94 24.79 19.11
N LEU A 115 0.40 24.61 19.04
CA LEU A 115 1.03 23.48 18.35
C LEU A 115 0.68 22.12 18.97
N PHE A 116 0.41 22.08 20.28
CA PHE A 116 0.12 20.86 21.03
C PHE A 116 -1.33 20.75 21.51
N GLN A 117 -2.20 21.62 21.01
CA GLN A 117 -3.61 21.62 21.38
C GLN A 117 -4.29 20.27 21.07
N GLY A 118 -5.03 19.77 22.05
CA GLY A 118 -5.77 18.49 21.91
C GLY A 118 -4.92 17.24 22.12
N LEU A 119 -3.62 17.39 22.39
CA LEU A 119 -2.73 16.27 22.71
C LEU A 119 -2.66 16.01 24.22
N PRO A 120 -2.38 14.77 24.65
CA PRO A 120 -2.14 14.45 26.07
C PRO A 120 -0.84 15.12 26.55
N GLU A 121 -0.74 15.44 27.84
CA GLU A 121 0.44 16.11 28.43
C GLU A 121 1.76 15.36 28.23
N ILE A 122 1.70 14.04 28.02
CA ILE A 122 2.87 13.19 27.75
C ILE A 122 2.61 12.44 26.44
N ILE A 123 3.50 12.63 25.46
CA ILE A 123 3.44 11.94 24.17
C ILE A 123 4.70 11.08 23.96
N PRO A 124 4.56 9.89 23.34
CA PRO A 124 5.71 9.15 22.82
C PRO A 124 6.19 9.81 21.52
N ALA A 125 7.50 10.07 21.42
CA ALA A 125 8.08 10.68 20.22
C ALA A 125 9.45 10.11 19.86
N ALA A 126 9.70 9.99 18.56
CA ALA A 126 10.95 9.50 17.99
C ALA A 126 12.04 10.57 18.08
N ARG A 127 13.27 10.15 18.40
CA ARG A 127 14.44 11.02 18.51
C ARG A 127 15.61 10.47 17.69
N TYR A 128 16.26 11.37 16.89
CA TYR A 128 17.41 11.05 16.03
C TYR A 128 18.47 12.14 16.11
N HIS A 129 18.94 12.49 17.32
CA HIS A 129 19.83 13.61 17.50
C HIS A 129 20.98 13.34 18.47
N SER A 130 22.11 14.01 18.24
CA SER A 130 23.29 14.10 19.11
C SER A 130 23.48 15.50 19.70
N LEU A 131 22.71 16.47 19.22
CA LEU A 131 22.73 17.88 19.63
C LEU A 131 21.39 18.27 20.22
N ILE A 132 21.41 19.21 21.15
CA ILE A 132 20.23 19.77 21.84
C ILE A 132 20.46 21.25 22.12
N LEU A 133 19.40 22.02 22.39
CA LEU A 133 19.53 23.33 22.99
C LEU A 133 19.97 23.23 24.46
N GLU A 134 20.94 24.08 24.84
CA GLU A 134 21.43 24.15 26.21
C GLU A 134 20.29 24.62 27.13
N ARG A 135 20.08 23.90 28.24
CA ARG A 135 19.01 24.20 29.18
C ARG A 135 19.21 25.50 29.93
N GLU A 136 20.47 25.78 30.27
CA GLU A 136 20.85 26.97 31.01
C GLU A 136 21.03 28.16 30.05
N GLY A 137 20.38 29.27 30.33
CA GLY A 137 20.50 30.49 29.52
C GLY A 137 19.60 30.54 28.28
N ILE A 138 18.48 29.85 28.26
CA ILE A 138 17.43 30.04 27.24
C ILE A 138 16.99 31.51 27.30
N PRO A 139 17.06 32.24 26.16
CA PRO A 139 16.66 33.66 26.12
C PRO A 139 15.18 33.86 26.46
N GLU A 140 14.85 34.96 27.11
CA GLU A 140 13.48 35.29 27.52
C GLU A 140 12.46 35.33 26.37
N VAL A 141 12.92 35.55 25.13
CA VAL A 141 12.06 35.54 23.94
C VAL A 141 11.60 34.12 23.54
N LEU A 142 12.22 33.07 24.09
CA LEU A 142 11.86 31.69 23.86
C LEU A 142 11.21 31.08 25.12
N THR A 143 10.04 30.49 24.94
CA THR A 143 9.38 29.66 25.94
C THR A 143 9.68 28.20 25.68
N VAL A 144 10.06 27.45 26.71
CA VAL A 144 10.24 25.99 26.62
C VAL A 144 8.87 25.32 26.58
N ALA A 145 8.55 24.72 25.46
CA ALA A 145 7.23 24.14 25.14
C ALA A 145 7.16 22.63 25.41
N ALA A 146 8.32 21.94 25.48
CA ALA A 146 8.37 20.51 25.83
C ALA A 146 9.72 20.11 26.42
N LYS A 147 9.71 19.04 27.24
CA LYS A 147 10.91 18.44 27.87
C LYS A 147 10.81 16.92 27.88
N ASP A 148 11.97 16.25 27.89
CA ASP A 148 12.04 14.83 28.21
C ASP A 148 12.15 14.56 29.72
N ASP A 149 12.21 13.28 30.11
CA ASP A 149 12.31 12.83 31.51
C ASP A 149 13.60 13.32 32.21
N GLU A 150 14.65 13.68 31.45
CA GLU A 150 15.91 14.24 31.97
C GLU A 150 15.86 15.78 32.03
N GLY A 151 14.77 16.38 31.60
CA GLY A 151 14.56 17.83 31.54
C GLY A 151 15.29 18.50 30.38
N GLN A 152 15.72 17.74 29.36
CA GLN A 152 16.26 18.30 28.11
C GLN A 152 15.14 19.00 27.33
N ILE A 153 15.48 20.09 26.65
CA ILE A 153 14.52 20.85 25.87
C ILE A 153 14.15 20.08 24.61
N MET A 154 12.86 19.77 24.45
CA MET A 154 12.32 19.03 23.31
C MET A 154 11.42 19.89 22.42
N ALA A 155 11.01 21.07 22.87
CA ALA A 155 10.39 22.07 22.05
C ALA A 155 10.56 23.48 22.62
N VAL A 156 10.58 24.47 21.72
CA VAL A 156 10.54 25.90 22.06
C VAL A 156 9.49 26.62 21.21
N LYS A 157 8.92 27.70 21.77
CA LYS A 157 8.07 28.66 21.06
C LYS A 157 8.59 30.06 21.28
N HIS A 158 8.63 30.87 20.21
CA HIS A 158 8.90 32.30 20.35
C HIS A 158 7.70 33.00 21.06
N ARG A 159 7.98 33.92 21.96
CA ARG A 159 6.93 34.57 22.78
C ARG A 159 5.92 35.33 21.93
N ASP A 160 6.40 36.12 20.98
CA ASP A 160 5.59 37.09 20.22
C ASP A 160 5.24 36.60 18.80
N TYR A 161 6.04 35.68 18.23
CA TYR A 161 5.86 35.20 16.87
C TYR A 161 5.37 33.74 16.83
N ASP A 162 4.69 33.34 15.77
CA ASP A 162 4.33 31.94 15.52
C ASP A 162 5.53 31.17 14.97
N VAL A 163 6.57 31.07 15.80
CA VAL A 163 7.80 30.33 15.53
C VAL A 163 7.92 29.21 16.56
N TYR A 164 7.95 27.99 16.08
CA TYR A 164 7.98 26.76 16.88
C TYR A 164 9.17 25.90 16.47
N GLY A 165 9.89 25.38 17.43
CA GLY A 165 10.95 24.39 17.21
C GLY A 165 10.67 23.12 17.99
N ILE A 166 10.77 21.96 17.37
CA ILE A 166 10.63 20.63 17.99
C ILE A 166 11.86 19.78 17.73
N GLN A 167 12.46 19.22 18.79
CA GLN A 167 13.70 18.42 18.71
C GLN A 167 13.44 16.99 18.26
N PHE A 168 12.24 16.46 18.50
CA PHE A 168 11.80 15.14 18.07
C PHE A 168 11.22 15.19 16.65
N HIS A 169 10.96 14.01 16.07
CA HIS A 169 10.54 13.84 14.68
C HIS A 169 9.04 13.51 14.57
N PRO A 170 8.17 14.49 14.25
CA PRO A 170 6.74 14.25 14.09
C PRO A 170 6.40 13.41 12.85
N GLU A 171 7.28 13.39 11.84
CA GLU A 171 7.13 12.61 10.61
C GLU A 171 7.43 11.12 10.78
N SER A 172 8.00 10.74 11.94
CA SER A 172 8.32 9.34 12.21
C SER A 172 7.09 8.55 12.62
N ILE A 173 6.97 7.32 12.13
CA ILE A 173 5.94 6.35 12.53
C ILE A 173 5.93 6.08 14.05
N LEU A 174 7.05 6.29 14.72
CA LEU A 174 7.18 6.16 16.17
C LEU A 174 6.65 7.36 16.95
N THR A 175 6.16 8.41 16.26
CA THR A 175 5.52 9.59 16.87
C THR A 175 4.04 9.58 16.54
N GLU A 176 3.25 8.85 17.31
CA GLU A 176 1.81 8.65 17.06
C GLU A 176 1.02 9.98 16.96
N SER A 177 1.44 11.01 17.71
CA SER A 177 0.84 12.36 17.67
C SER A 177 1.33 13.23 16.52
N GLY A 178 2.20 12.73 15.63
CA GLY A 178 2.87 13.55 14.61
C GLY A 178 1.92 14.23 13.65
N LYS A 179 0.90 13.52 13.17
CA LYS A 179 -0.14 14.07 12.29
C LYS A 179 -0.90 15.23 12.94
N ALA A 180 -1.28 15.09 14.20
CA ALA A 180 -1.98 16.14 14.93
C ALA A 180 -1.11 17.38 15.15
N ILE A 181 0.21 17.21 15.33
CA ILE A 181 1.16 18.33 15.40
C ILE A 181 1.20 19.09 14.06
N PHE A 182 1.23 18.38 12.93
CA PHE A 182 1.17 19.02 11.60
C PHE A 182 -0.18 19.69 11.35
N GLU A 183 -1.29 19.07 11.72
CA GLU A 183 -2.63 19.69 11.64
C GLU A 183 -2.70 20.98 12.45
N ASN A 184 -2.19 20.97 13.66
CA ASN A 184 -2.16 22.17 14.50
C ASN A 184 -1.27 23.28 13.91
N PHE A 185 -0.12 22.92 13.33
CA PHE A 185 0.74 23.88 12.66
C PHE A 185 0.06 24.52 11.43
N LEU A 186 -0.66 23.73 10.64
CA LEU A 186 -1.45 24.25 9.51
C LEU A 186 -2.56 25.20 9.97
N LYS A 187 -3.25 24.90 11.09
CA LYS A 187 -4.23 25.80 11.70
C LYS A 187 -3.62 27.11 12.16
N ILE A 188 -2.43 27.07 12.78
CA ILE A 188 -1.67 28.27 13.16
C ILE A 188 -1.37 29.13 11.93
N ALA A 189 -1.09 28.47 10.79
CA ALA A 189 -0.85 29.16 9.52
C ALA A 189 -2.13 29.65 8.81
N GLY A 190 -3.31 29.41 9.38
CA GLY A 190 -4.58 29.75 8.75
C GLY A 190 -4.89 28.95 7.50
N ILE A 191 -4.23 27.76 7.35
CA ILE A 191 -4.37 26.87 6.21
C ILE A 191 -5.43 25.83 6.54
N GLU A 192 -6.52 25.83 5.78
CA GLU A 192 -7.56 24.78 5.87
C GLU A 192 -7.01 23.43 5.40
N THR A 193 -7.10 22.44 6.26
CA THR A 193 -6.67 21.09 5.93
C THR A 193 -7.69 20.37 5.05
N LYS A 194 -7.24 19.39 4.26
CA LYS A 194 -8.14 18.50 3.50
C LYS A 194 -9.17 17.80 4.40
N THR A 195 -8.84 17.61 5.66
CA THR A 195 -9.74 17.00 6.66
C THR A 195 -10.88 17.95 7.00
N GLU A 196 -10.61 19.25 7.17
CA GLU A 196 -11.62 20.28 7.47
C GLU A 196 -12.52 20.55 6.25
N LYS A 197 -11.93 20.68 5.05
CA LYS A 197 -12.71 20.79 3.79
C LYS A 197 -13.66 19.61 3.59
N LYS A 198 -13.24 18.37 3.92
CA LYS A 198 -14.13 17.20 3.84
C LYS A 198 -15.29 17.21 4.82
N VAL A 199 -15.15 17.87 5.98
CA VAL A 199 -16.24 17.95 6.96
C VAL A 199 -17.27 19.01 6.56
N GLU A 200 -16.86 20.12 5.91
CA GLU A 200 -17.76 21.16 5.42
C GLU A 200 -18.45 20.81 4.09
N GLU A 201 -17.77 20.04 3.20
CA GLU A 201 -18.30 19.66 1.88
C GLU A 201 -19.27 18.47 1.89
N MET A 202 -19.46 17.78 3.00
CA MET A 202 -20.47 16.73 3.07
C MET A 202 -21.89 17.33 3.19
N GLU A 203 -22.53 17.58 2.04
CA GLU A 203 -23.93 17.96 2.00
C GLU A 203 -24.82 16.93 2.75
N PRO A 204 -25.92 17.37 3.37
CA PRO A 204 -26.85 16.46 4.07
C PRO A 204 -27.34 15.29 3.22
N ALA A 205 -27.40 15.46 1.90
CA ALA A 205 -27.78 14.40 0.95
C ALA A 205 -26.75 13.25 0.87
N GLN A 206 -25.44 13.52 1.01
CA GLN A 206 -24.40 12.47 1.00
C GLN A 206 -24.41 11.63 2.28
N LYS A 207 -24.74 12.24 3.44
CA LYS A 207 -24.85 11.50 4.72
C LYS A 207 -25.99 10.49 4.74
N THR A 208 -27.00 10.63 3.87
CA THR A 208 -28.17 9.73 3.79
C THR A 208 -28.05 8.67 2.71
N ALA A 209 -27.14 8.82 1.74
CA ALA A 209 -27.04 7.92 0.59
C ALA A 209 -26.82 6.45 0.97
N MET A 210 -26.02 6.16 2.00
CA MET A 210 -25.76 4.79 2.50
C MET A 210 -26.89 4.22 3.39
N LYS A 211 -27.80 5.08 3.88
CA LYS A 211 -28.77 4.67 4.90
C LYS A 211 -29.69 3.51 4.45
N PRO A 212 -30.28 3.50 3.25
CA PRO A 212 -31.16 2.42 2.83
C PRO A 212 -30.48 1.05 2.79
N TYR A 213 -29.22 1.03 2.36
CA TYR A 213 -28.43 -0.20 2.26
C TYR A 213 -28.00 -0.71 3.64
N LEU A 214 -27.63 0.21 4.54
CA LEU A 214 -27.28 -0.13 5.92
C LEU A 214 -28.50 -0.69 6.68
N GLU A 215 -29.70 -0.09 6.54
CA GLU A 215 -30.92 -0.59 7.16
C GLU A 215 -31.23 -2.03 6.74
N LYS A 216 -31.11 -2.35 5.43
CA LYS A 216 -31.28 -3.72 4.94
C LYS A 216 -30.31 -4.70 5.56
N ILE A 217 -29.02 -4.34 5.58
CA ILE A 217 -27.96 -5.23 6.08
C ILE A 217 -28.11 -5.45 7.59
N VAL A 218 -28.39 -4.40 8.37
CA VAL A 218 -28.59 -4.51 9.83
C VAL A 218 -29.82 -5.35 10.18
N GLU A 219 -30.83 -5.38 9.32
CA GLU A 219 -32.01 -6.24 9.45
C GLU A 219 -31.77 -7.70 8.99
N GLY A 220 -30.54 -8.04 8.59
CA GLY A 220 -30.18 -9.37 8.10
C GLY A 220 -30.71 -9.66 6.67
N ARG A 221 -31.06 -8.61 5.91
CA ARG A 221 -31.49 -8.72 4.52
C ARG A 221 -30.32 -8.50 3.56
N HIS A 222 -30.38 -9.16 2.41
CA HIS A 222 -29.38 -9.02 1.36
C HIS A 222 -29.73 -7.87 0.39
N LEU A 223 -28.69 -7.38 -0.28
CA LEU A 223 -28.83 -6.41 -1.37
C LEU A 223 -29.01 -7.14 -2.70
N THR A 224 -29.74 -6.54 -3.62
CA THR A 224 -29.68 -6.95 -5.03
C THR A 224 -28.34 -6.51 -5.64
N ALA A 225 -27.99 -7.05 -6.81
CA ALA A 225 -26.76 -6.67 -7.49
C ALA A 225 -26.69 -5.16 -7.81
N ASP A 226 -27.82 -4.54 -8.15
CA ASP A 226 -27.90 -3.11 -8.43
C ASP A 226 -27.72 -2.28 -7.14
N GLU A 227 -28.40 -2.65 -6.05
CA GLU A 227 -28.22 -2.00 -4.74
C GLU A 227 -26.80 -2.14 -4.22
N ALA A 228 -26.18 -3.29 -4.40
CA ALA A 228 -24.79 -3.54 -4.06
C ALA A 228 -23.84 -2.66 -4.90
N TYR A 229 -24.13 -2.54 -6.21
CA TYR A 229 -23.41 -1.61 -7.08
C TYR A 229 -23.50 -0.17 -6.57
N GLU A 230 -24.71 0.34 -6.30
CA GLU A 230 -24.94 1.71 -5.84
C GLU A 230 -24.26 1.99 -4.48
N ALA A 231 -24.36 1.06 -3.53
CA ALA A 231 -23.70 1.17 -2.22
C ALA A 231 -22.18 1.23 -2.35
N MET A 232 -21.60 0.34 -3.14
CA MET A 232 -20.14 0.32 -3.36
C MET A 232 -19.69 1.55 -4.17
N ASP A 233 -20.47 2.00 -5.16
CA ASP A 233 -20.15 3.23 -5.90
C ASP A 233 -20.14 4.45 -4.98
N CYS A 234 -21.09 4.55 -4.06
CA CYS A 234 -21.12 5.59 -3.03
C CYS A 234 -19.84 5.55 -2.17
N ILE A 235 -19.42 4.36 -1.70
CA ILE A 235 -18.19 4.18 -0.93
C ILE A 235 -16.97 4.60 -1.75
N MET A 236 -16.83 4.08 -2.96
CA MET A 236 -15.66 4.29 -3.82
C MET A 236 -15.58 5.68 -4.43
N SER A 237 -16.65 6.48 -4.33
CA SER A 237 -16.71 7.90 -4.70
C SER A 237 -16.49 8.84 -3.49
N GLY A 238 -16.32 8.28 -2.27
CA GLY A 238 -16.14 9.07 -1.05
C GLY A 238 -17.44 9.63 -0.47
N GLY A 239 -18.61 9.10 -0.89
CA GLY A 239 -19.93 9.51 -0.39
C GLY A 239 -20.35 8.87 0.93
N ALA A 240 -19.53 7.96 1.49
CA ALA A 240 -19.79 7.28 2.76
C ALA A 240 -18.79 7.70 3.84
N THR A 241 -19.26 7.85 5.08
CA THR A 241 -18.39 8.08 6.24
C THR A 241 -17.65 6.79 6.62
N GLN A 242 -16.53 6.91 7.33
CA GLN A 242 -15.78 5.74 7.83
C GLN A 242 -16.65 4.84 8.71
N ALA A 243 -17.52 5.43 9.56
CA ALA A 243 -18.47 4.67 10.39
C ALA A 243 -19.49 3.89 9.53
N GLN A 244 -19.99 4.49 8.44
CA GLN A 244 -20.89 3.82 7.51
C GLN A 244 -20.21 2.68 6.76
N ILE A 245 -18.97 2.89 6.29
CA ILE A 245 -18.17 1.84 5.62
C ILE A 245 -17.91 0.69 6.59
N ALA A 246 -17.48 0.99 7.85
CA ALA A 246 -17.23 -0.03 8.86
C ALA A 246 -18.48 -0.85 9.17
N SER A 247 -19.62 -0.18 9.38
CA SER A 247 -20.90 -0.86 9.64
C SER A 247 -21.35 -1.70 8.46
N PHE A 248 -21.18 -1.20 7.23
CA PHE A 248 -21.56 -1.87 5.99
C PHE A 248 -20.77 -3.19 5.81
N VAL A 249 -19.44 -3.12 5.85
CA VAL A 249 -18.61 -4.31 5.61
C VAL A 249 -18.71 -5.33 6.75
N THR A 250 -18.92 -4.87 8.00
CA THR A 250 -19.14 -5.75 9.15
C THR A 250 -20.49 -6.46 9.03
N GLY A 251 -21.53 -5.72 8.70
CA GLY A 251 -22.88 -6.29 8.53
C GLY A 251 -22.94 -7.29 7.38
N LEU A 252 -22.31 -6.99 6.23
CA LEU A 252 -22.16 -7.95 5.11
C LEU A 252 -21.49 -9.26 5.58
N ARG A 253 -20.35 -9.15 6.29
CA ARG A 253 -19.63 -10.34 6.80
C ARG A 253 -20.47 -11.16 7.77
N MET A 254 -21.31 -10.52 8.60
CA MET A 254 -22.20 -11.23 9.53
C MET A 254 -23.35 -11.94 8.82
N ASN A 255 -23.84 -11.35 7.73
CA ASN A 255 -24.95 -11.91 6.93
C ASN A 255 -24.47 -12.93 5.89
N HIS A 256 -23.16 -13.10 5.68
CA HIS A 256 -22.57 -13.87 4.59
C HIS A 256 -22.94 -13.31 3.21
N GLU A 257 -21.96 -12.72 2.53
CA GLU A 257 -22.12 -12.05 1.24
C GLU A 257 -22.69 -12.98 0.17
N THR A 258 -23.71 -12.54 -0.57
CA THR A 258 -24.31 -13.29 -1.67
C THR A 258 -23.57 -13.07 -2.99
N VAL A 259 -23.80 -13.95 -3.96
CA VAL A 259 -23.27 -13.83 -5.34
C VAL A 259 -23.70 -12.51 -5.97
N ASP A 260 -24.93 -12.04 -5.77
CA ASP A 260 -25.43 -10.77 -6.29
C ASP A 260 -24.67 -9.58 -5.67
N GLU A 261 -24.48 -9.58 -4.35
CA GLU A 261 -23.75 -8.54 -3.64
C GLU A 261 -22.30 -8.47 -4.12
N ILE A 262 -21.59 -9.60 -4.17
CA ILE A 262 -20.19 -9.67 -4.63
C ILE A 262 -20.08 -9.24 -6.09
N THR A 263 -21.05 -9.64 -6.95
CA THR A 263 -21.10 -9.24 -8.37
C THR A 263 -21.25 -7.73 -8.52
N GLY A 264 -22.18 -7.10 -7.76
CA GLY A 264 -22.38 -5.65 -7.75
C GLY A 264 -21.11 -4.90 -7.33
N PHE A 265 -20.46 -5.34 -6.25
CA PHE A 265 -19.24 -4.74 -5.76
C PHE A 265 -18.07 -4.86 -6.76
N ALA A 266 -17.90 -6.03 -7.35
CA ALA A 266 -16.84 -6.26 -8.34
C ALA A 266 -17.03 -5.42 -9.60
N LYS A 267 -18.27 -5.20 -10.07
CA LYS A 267 -18.59 -4.31 -11.19
C LYS A 267 -18.14 -2.88 -10.92
N VAL A 268 -18.37 -2.35 -9.70
CA VAL A 268 -17.89 -1.01 -9.32
C VAL A 268 -16.38 -0.94 -9.31
N MET A 269 -15.71 -1.94 -8.72
CA MET A 269 -14.25 -1.99 -8.67
C MET A 269 -13.65 -1.96 -10.08
N ARG A 270 -14.23 -2.72 -11.02
CA ARG A 270 -13.83 -2.72 -12.44
C ARG A 270 -14.10 -1.37 -13.11
N ALA A 271 -15.30 -0.80 -12.89
CA ALA A 271 -15.68 0.47 -13.51
C ALA A 271 -14.81 1.67 -13.06
N LYS A 272 -14.27 1.62 -11.84
CA LYS A 272 -13.40 2.67 -11.27
C LYS A 272 -11.91 2.36 -11.40
N ALA A 273 -11.53 1.23 -11.96
CA ALA A 273 -10.15 0.90 -12.19
C ALA A 273 -9.53 1.77 -13.30
N ALA A 274 -8.23 2.10 -13.15
CA ALA A 274 -7.44 2.60 -14.26
C ALA A 274 -7.16 1.40 -15.20
N VAL A 275 -8.01 1.27 -16.23
CA VAL A 275 -8.04 0.11 -17.12
C VAL A 275 -6.78 0.02 -17.96
N VAL A 276 -6.23 -1.17 -18.11
CA VAL A 276 -5.21 -1.49 -19.10
C VAL A 276 -5.94 -1.93 -20.36
N PRO A 277 -5.87 -1.14 -21.45
CA PRO A 277 -6.49 -1.54 -22.71
C PRO A 277 -5.77 -2.79 -23.23
N ASP A 278 -6.41 -3.93 -23.21
CA ASP A 278 -5.88 -5.18 -23.76
C ASP A 278 -6.88 -5.76 -24.74
N GLU A 279 -6.55 -5.68 -26.01
CA GLU A 279 -7.28 -6.36 -27.08
C GLU A 279 -6.84 -7.83 -27.21
N THR A 280 -5.80 -8.23 -26.49
CA THR A 280 -5.26 -9.58 -26.53
C THR A 280 -5.74 -10.39 -25.33
N GLU A 281 -6.17 -11.61 -25.57
CA GLU A 281 -6.67 -12.50 -24.53
C GLU A 281 -5.53 -12.92 -23.58
N ALA A 282 -5.40 -12.21 -22.44
CA ALA A 282 -4.45 -12.55 -21.38
C ALA A 282 -5.14 -13.36 -20.28
N ILE A 283 -4.35 -14.16 -19.54
CA ILE A 283 -4.80 -14.87 -18.35
C ILE A 283 -4.31 -14.16 -17.08
N ASP A 284 -5.12 -14.18 -16.01
CA ASP A 284 -4.65 -13.90 -14.66
C ASP A 284 -4.46 -15.22 -13.87
N ILE A 285 -3.48 -15.23 -13.00
CA ILE A 285 -3.27 -16.30 -12.03
C ILE A 285 -3.05 -15.65 -10.66
N VAL A 286 -4.00 -15.85 -9.74
CA VAL A 286 -4.07 -15.07 -8.51
C VAL A 286 -4.75 -15.87 -7.40
N GLY A 287 -4.37 -15.64 -6.14
CA GLY A 287 -5.09 -16.14 -4.97
C GLY A 287 -5.75 -15.00 -4.21
N THR A 288 -6.75 -15.31 -3.40
CA THR A 288 -7.37 -14.35 -2.47
C THR A 288 -6.41 -13.94 -1.36
N GLY A 289 -5.39 -14.75 -1.13
CA GLY A 289 -4.51 -14.63 0.03
C GLY A 289 -5.20 -15.04 1.33
N GLY A 290 -4.43 -15.00 2.44
CA GLY A 290 -4.99 -15.28 3.76
C GLY A 290 -5.14 -16.76 4.11
N ASP A 291 -4.56 -17.65 3.34
CA ASP A 291 -4.53 -19.10 3.56
C ASP A 291 -3.64 -19.53 4.75
N LEU A 292 -2.83 -18.61 5.28
CA LEU A 292 -1.88 -18.85 6.39
C LEU A 292 -0.80 -19.90 6.09
N ALA A 293 -0.66 -20.35 4.84
CA ALA A 293 0.29 -21.41 4.46
C ALA A 293 1.74 -20.95 4.49
N SER A 294 1.98 -19.63 4.45
CA SER A 294 3.35 -19.05 4.37
C SER A 294 4.15 -19.62 3.19
N SER A 295 3.49 -19.96 2.09
CA SER A 295 4.10 -20.43 0.85
C SER A 295 4.96 -19.34 0.19
N PHE A 296 5.92 -19.75 -0.67
CA PHE A 296 6.57 -18.79 -1.55
C PHE A 296 5.58 -18.27 -2.61
N ASN A 297 5.97 -17.29 -3.42
CA ASN A 297 5.07 -16.62 -4.38
C ASN A 297 4.80 -17.52 -5.62
N ILE A 298 4.00 -18.58 -5.43
CA ILE A 298 3.72 -19.63 -6.42
C ILE A 298 3.09 -19.04 -7.67
N SER A 299 1.98 -18.32 -7.55
CA SER A 299 1.28 -17.71 -8.70
C SER A 299 2.13 -16.68 -9.43
N THR A 300 3.00 -15.93 -8.73
CA THR A 300 3.92 -14.97 -9.36
C THR A 300 5.01 -15.70 -10.16
N THR A 301 5.56 -16.77 -9.63
CA THR A 301 6.53 -17.62 -10.34
C THR A 301 5.87 -18.29 -11.56
N SER A 302 4.66 -18.82 -11.40
CA SER A 302 3.88 -19.45 -12.47
C SER A 302 3.58 -18.50 -13.63
N ALA A 303 3.39 -17.20 -13.37
CA ALA A 303 3.14 -16.20 -14.40
C ALA A 303 4.26 -16.16 -15.46
N PHE A 304 5.52 -16.25 -15.04
CA PHE A 304 6.67 -16.28 -15.97
C PHE A 304 6.76 -17.59 -16.73
N VAL A 305 6.35 -18.72 -16.13
CA VAL A 305 6.30 -20.03 -16.79
C VAL A 305 5.23 -20.02 -17.89
N ILE A 306 4.04 -19.48 -17.60
CA ILE A 306 2.94 -19.33 -18.57
C ILE A 306 3.39 -18.43 -19.74
N ALA A 307 4.03 -17.30 -19.42
CA ALA A 307 4.54 -16.40 -20.44
C ALA A 307 5.66 -17.02 -21.29
N GLY A 308 6.54 -17.82 -20.68
CA GLY A 308 7.58 -18.58 -21.38
C GLY A 308 7.02 -19.69 -22.27
N ALA A 309 5.83 -20.18 -21.98
CA ALA A 309 5.08 -21.11 -22.83
C ALA A 309 4.29 -20.40 -23.95
N GLY A 310 4.43 -19.07 -24.11
CA GLY A 310 3.89 -18.29 -25.22
C GLY A 310 2.51 -17.67 -24.96
N GLN A 311 1.97 -17.73 -23.75
CA GLN A 311 0.69 -17.10 -23.41
C GLN A 311 0.89 -15.75 -22.71
N LYS A 312 -0.03 -14.80 -22.91
CA LYS A 312 0.03 -13.51 -22.24
C LYS A 312 -0.54 -13.61 -20.82
N VAL A 313 0.15 -12.95 -19.88
CA VAL A 313 -0.26 -12.92 -18.46
C VAL A 313 -0.40 -11.49 -17.99
N ALA A 314 -1.62 -11.11 -17.61
CA ALA A 314 -1.93 -9.83 -16.96
C ALA A 314 -2.15 -10.09 -15.46
N LYS A 315 -1.05 -10.19 -14.71
CA LYS A 315 -1.14 -10.54 -13.29
C LYS A 315 -1.55 -9.35 -12.44
N HIS A 316 -2.74 -9.44 -11.85
CA HIS A 316 -3.17 -8.49 -10.82
C HIS A 316 -2.61 -8.88 -9.45
N GLY A 317 -2.09 -7.92 -8.70
CA GLY A 317 -1.49 -8.23 -7.40
C GLY A 317 -1.21 -7.00 -6.54
N ASN A 318 -0.84 -7.28 -5.28
CA ASN A 318 -0.56 -6.24 -4.29
C ASN A 318 0.65 -6.63 -3.42
N ARG A 319 1.01 -5.72 -2.50
CA ARG A 319 1.92 -6.02 -1.40
C ARG A 319 1.25 -6.97 -0.41
N SER A 320 2.06 -7.63 0.40
CA SER A 320 1.56 -8.46 1.49
C SER A 320 0.78 -7.64 2.51
N VAL A 321 -0.30 -8.23 3.04
CA VAL A 321 -1.05 -7.71 4.18
C VAL A 321 -0.80 -8.58 5.42
N SER A 322 -0.69 -9.89 5.26
CA SER A 322 -0.57 -10.86 6.36
C SER A 322 0.62 -11.82 6.23
N SER A 323 1.14 -12.02 5.02
CA SER A 323 2.32 -12.86 4.77
C SER A 323 3.62 -12.05 4.83
N LYS A 324 4.78 -12.73 4.76
CA LYS A 324 6.11 -12.09 4.76
C LYS A 324 6.48 -11.44 3.43
N SER A 325 5.84 -11.84 2.32
CA SER A 325 6.14 -11.37 0.97
C SER A 325 4.91 -11.49 0.07
N GLY A 326 4.42 -10.38 -0.46
CA GLY A 326 3.39 -10.33 -1.49
C GLY A 326 3.97 -10.39 -2.90
N ALA A 327 3.11 -10.43 -3.92
CA ALA A 327 3.53 -10.47 -5.32
C ALA A 327 4.37 -9.24 -5.71
N ALA A 328 3.99 -8.04 -5.25
CA ALA A 328 4.74 -6.82 -5.48
C ALA A 328 6.13 -6.86 -4.83
N ASP A 329 6.19 -7.36 -3.58
CA ASP A 329 7.43 -7.36 -2.80
C ASP A 329 8.48 -8.30 -3.42
N VAL A 330 8.10 -9.48 -3.89
CA VAL A 330 9.02 -10.41 -4.56
C VAL A 330 9.46 -9.89 -5.93
N LEU A 331 8.60 -9.19 -6.68
CA LEU A 331 8.99 -8.61 -7.96
C LEU A 331 10.01 -7.48 -7.80
N GLU A 332 9.87 -6.64 -6.77
CA GLU A 332 10.89 -5.62 -6.42
C GLU A 332 12.21 -6.28 -6.00
N ALA A 333 12.17 -7.34 -5.18
CA ALA A 333 13.36 -8.11 -4.80
C ALA A 333 14.03 -8.80 -6.01
N LEU A 334 13.27 -9.15 -7.04
CA LEU A 334 13.80 -9.65 -8.32
C LEU A 334 14.44 -8.55 -9.17
N GLY A 335 14.23 -7.27 -8.82
CA GLY A 335 14.78 -6.11 -9.51
C GLY A 335 13.81 -5.43 -10.49
N ALA A 336 12.53 -5.76 -10.46
CA ALA A 336 11.52 -5.13 -11.32
C ALA A 336 10.94 -3.87 -10.67
N ARG A 337 10.58 -2.88 -11.48
CA ARG A 337 9.78 -1.73 -11.07
C ARG A 337 8.29 -2.05 -11.23
N ILE A 338 7.48 -1.87 -10.17
CA ILE A 338 6.08 -2.34 -10.15
C ILE A 338 5.03 -1.25 -10.42
N GLY A 339 5.37 0.03 -10.31
CA GLY A 339 4.42 1.15 -10.40
C GLY A 339 4.21 1.67 -11.82
N LEU A 340 4.10 0.80 -12.83
CA LEU A 340 3.87 1.19 -14.21
C LEU A 340 2.46 1.76 -14.42
N SER A 341 2.32 2.75 -15.33
CA SER A 341 1.02 3.26 -15.75
C SER A 341 0.23 2.23 -16.55
N PRO A 342 -1.10 2.41 -16.74
CA PRO A 342 -1.90 1.53 -17.60
C PRO A 342 -1.32 1.35 -19.00
N GLU A 343 -0.86 2.44 -19.64
CA GLU A 343 -0.29 2.44 -20.98
C GLU A 343 1.07 1.73 -21.03
N GLN A 344 1.86 1.85 -19.96
CA GLN A 344 3.13 1.14 -19.83
C GLN A 344 2.90 -0.35 -19.61
N ASN A 345 1.89 -0.73 -18.81
CA ASN A 345 1.50 -2.13 -18.63
C ASN A 345 0.96 -2.75 -19.91
N GLN A 346 0.19 -2.01 -20.73
CA GLN A 346 -0.23 -2.46 -22.04
C GLN A 346 0.97 -2.80 -22.93
N LYS A 347 1.93 -1.87 -23.04
CA LYS A 347 3.16 -2.11 -23.82
C LYS A 347 3.96 -3.31 -23.28
N CYS A 348 4.00 -3.50 -21.96
CA CYS A 348 4.65 -4.65 -21.36
C CYS A 348 3.99 -5.97 -21.78
N LEU A 349 2.66 -6.03 -21.81
CA LEU A 349 1.91 -7.18 -22.32
C LEU A 349 2.17 -7.43 -23.81
N GLU A 350 2.30 -6.38 -24.61
CA GLU A 350 2.58 -6.50 -26.06
C GLU A 350 4.01 -6.97 -26.34
N GLU A 351 5.03 -6.35 -25.70
CA GLU A 351 6.44 -6.61 -25.98
C GLU A 351 6.99 -7.83 -25.25
N VAL A 352 6.60 -8.02 -23.97
CA VAL A 352 7.17 -9.07 -23.11
C VAL A 352 6.23 -10.27 -22.98
N GLY A 353 4.91 -10.04 -22.99
CA GLY A 353 3.89 -11.06 -22.79
C GLY A 353 3.53 -11.28 -21.33
N VAL A 354 4.09 -10.52 -20.39
CA VAL A 354 3.69 -10.51 -18.98
C VAL A 354 3.71 -9.09 -18.44
N ALA A 355 2.67 -8.69 -17.72
CA ALA A 355 2.61 -7.42 -17.00
C ALA A 355 2.13 -7.63 -15.57
N PHE A 356 2.61 -6.80 -14.64
CA PHE A 356 2.16 -6.77 -13.27
C PHE A 356 1.30 -5.55 -13.01
N LEU A 357 0.01 -5.77 -12.79
CA LEU A 357 -0.99 -4.74 -12.56
C LEU A 357 -1.07 -4.47 -11.05
N PHE A 358 -0.26 -3.52 -10.58
CA PHE A 358 -0.16 -3.22 -9.17
C PHE A 358 -1.45 -2.55 -8.65
N ALA A 359 -2.13 -3.17 -7.71
CA ALA A 359 -3.45 -2.74 -7.24
C ALA A 359 -3.50 -1.27 -6.77
N GLN A 360 -2.44 -0.76 -6.14
CA GLN A 360 -2.41 0.64 -5.68
C GLN A 360 -2.36 1.65 -6.83
N THR A 361 -1.73 1.30 -7.96
CA THR A 361 -1.70 2.14 -9.16
C THR A 361 -3.06 2.16 -9.86
N HIS A 362 -3.75 1.02 -9.91
CA HIS A 362 -4.95 0.87 -10.71
C HIS A 362 -6.26 1.16 -9.97
N HIS A 363 -6.29 1.02 -8.64
CA HIS A 363 -7.50 1.16 -7.82
C HIS A 363 -7.41 2.36 -6.86
N GLY A 364 -7.24 3.57 -7.39
CA GLY A 364 -7.13 4.81 -6.60
C GLY A 364 -8.35 5.09 -5.69
N SER A 365 -9.53 4.57 -6.03
CA SER A 365 -10.76 4.68 -5.22
C SER A 365 -10.68 3.91 -3.89
N MET A 366 -9.78 2.92 -3.77
CA MET A 366 -9.54 2.19 -2.52
C MET A 366 -9.06 3.07 -1.36
N LYS A 367 -8.59 4.29 -1.64
CA LYS A 367 -8.24 5.28 -0.60
C LYS A 367 -9.37 5.57 0.38
N TYR A 368 -10.63 5.40 -0.03
CA TYR A 368 -11.79 5.63 0.84
C TYR A 368 -12.09 4.45 1.77
N ALA A 369 -11.89 3.22 1.32
CA ALA A 369 -12.14 2.01 2.11
C ALA A 369 -10.89 1.49 2.85
N GLY A 370 -9.69 1.77 2.33
CA GLY A 370 -8.41 1.26 2.86
C GLY A 370 -8.19 1.55 4.34
N PRO A 371 -8.33 2.81 4.82
CA PRO A 371 -8.15 3.14 6.24
C PRO A 371 -9.12 2.39 7.16
N VAL A 372 -10.38 2.21 6.73
CA VAL A 372 -11.39 1.47 7.51
C VAL A 372 -11.04 -0.01 7.59
N ARG A 373 -10.60 -0.62 6.47
CA ARG A 373 -10.15 -2.01 6.44
C ARG A 373 -8.97 -2.25 7.40
N ALA A 374 -7.99 -1.35 7.40
CA ALA A 374 -6.83 -1.43 8.28
C ALA A 374 -7.21 -1.36 9.76
N GLN A 375 -8.17 -0.47 10.11
CA GLN A 375 -8.65 -0.31 11.49
C GLN A 375 -9.50 -1.49 11.96
N LEU A 376 -10.33 -2.06 11.08
CA LEU A 376 -11.17 -3.22 11.42
C LEU A 376 -10.33 -4.47 11.71
N GLY A 377 -9.24 -4.69 10.99
CA GLY A 377 -8.34 -5.81 11.19
C GLY A 377 -8.96 -7.21 10.99
N VAL A 378 -10.17 -7.29 10.44
CA VAL A 378 -10.89 -8.53 10.17
C VAL A 378 -11.09 -8.73 8.67
N ARG A 379 -11.29 -9.99 8.25
CA ARG A 379 -11.66 -10.30 6.86
C ARG A 379 -13.04 -9.71 6.51
N SER A 380 -13.17 -9.21 5.31
CA SER A 380 -14.41 -8.64 4.76
C SER A 380 -14.48 -8.94 3.26
N VAL A 381 -15.56 -8.55 2.62
CA VAL A 381 -15.76 -8.70 1.16
C VAL A 381 -14.57 -8.18 0.34
N PHE A 382 -13.86 -7.16 0.81
CA PHE A 382 -12.66 -6.66 0.13
C PHE A 382 -11.51 -7.67 -0.01
N ASN A 383 -11.52 -8.76 0.77
CA ASN A 383 -10.50 -9.81 0.64
C ASN A 383 -10.73 -10.68 -0.59
N ILE A 384 -11.96 -10.77 -1.08
CA ILE A 384 -12.32 -11.56 -2.27
C ILE A 384 -12.50 -10.70 -3.52
N LEU A 385 -12.64 -9.37 -3.39
CA LEU A 385 -12.85 -8.47 -4.53
C LEU A 385 -11.59 -8.23 -5.36
N GLY A 386 -10.40 -8.33 -4.78
CA GLY A 386 -9.13 -8.10 -5.49
C GLY A 386 -9.00 -8.94 -6.77
N PRO A 387 -9.10 -10.26 -6.70
CA PRO A 387 -9.05 -11.14 -7.87
C PRO A 387 -10.14 -10.88 -8.92
N LEU A 388 -11.31 -10.38 -8.49
CA LEU A 388 -12.45 -10.10 -9.36
C LEU A 388 -12.30 -8.78 -10.16
N ALA A 389 -11.33 -7.94 -9.78
CA ALA A 389 -11.20 -6.56 -10.24
C ALA A 389 -9.93 -6.32 -11.09
N ASN A 390 -9.44 -7.34 -11.80
CA ASN A 390 -8.26 -7.20 -12.66
C ASN A 390 -8.45 -6.05 -13.67
N PRO A 391 -7.54 -5.05 -13.70
CA PRO A 391 -7.66 -3.88 -14.59
C PRO A 391 -7.59 -4.19 -16.09
N ALA A 392 -7.03 -5.33 -16.49
CA ALA A 392 -7.03 -5.80 -17.89
C ALA A 392 -8.32 -6.52 -18.28
N MET A 393 -9.30 -6.65 -17.36
CA MET A 393 -10.59 -7.31 -17.61
C MET A 393 -10.43 -8.70 -18.22
N THR A 394 -9.45 -9.49 -17.74
CA THR A 394 -9.07 -10.78 -18.30
C THR A 394 -10.27 -11.73 -18.45
N ASN A 395 -10.33 -12.41 -19.62
CA ASN A 395 -11.35 -13.40 -19.94
C ASN A 395 -11.02 -14.79 -19.39
N TYR A 396 -9.79 -14.99 -18.92
CA TYR A 396 -9.25 -16.25 -18.42
C TYR A 396 -8.61 -16.02 -17.07
N ILE A 397 -8.88 -16.92 -16.10
CA ILE A 397 -8.33 -16.79 -14.74
C ILE A 397 -8.19 -18.14 -14.05
N VAL A 398 -7.08 -18.35 -13.34
CA VAL A 398 -6.98 -19.34 -12.26
C VAL A 398 -6.99 -18.57 -10.94
N LEU A 399 -8.00 -18.84 -10.13
CA LEU A 399 -8.26 -18.13 -8.88
C LEU A 399 -8.25 -19.09 -7.70
N GLY A 400 -7.27 -18.96 -6.84
CA GLY A 400 -7.25 -19.65 -5.55
C GLY A 400 -8.10 -18.95 -4.49
N VAL A 401 -8.84 -19.73 -3.70
CA VAL A 401 -9.65 -19.24 -2.60
C VAL A 401 -9.20 -19.83 -1.26
N TYR A 402 -9.34 -19.07 -0.18
CA TYR A 402 -8.89 -19.46 1.16
C TYR A 402 -9.88 -20.36 1.92
N GLU A 403 -11.09 -20.55 1.41
CA GLU A 403 -12.15 -21.41 1.97
C GLU A 403 -12.87 -22.16 0.85
N GLU A 404 -13.18 -23.46 1.05
CA GLU A 404 -13.84 -24.31 0.06
C GLU A 404 -15.22 -23.78 -0.34
N ASP A 405 -15.96 -23.22 0.62
CA ASP A 405 -17.31 -22.65 0.41
C ASP A 405 -17.33 -21.46 -0.57
N LEU A 406 -16.18 -20.87 -0.87
CA LEU A 406 -16.05 -19.79 -1.85
C LEU A 406 -15.93 -20.29 -3.31
N LEU A 407 -15.65 -21.57 -3.54
CA LEU A 407 -15.43 -22.12 -4.90
C LEU A 407 -16.57 -21.79 -5.85
N ARG A 408 -17.77 -22.23 -5.49
CA ARG A 408 -18.94 -22.04 -6.34
C ARG A 408 -19.42 -20.60 -6.41
N PRO A 409 -19.57 -19.85 -5.30
CA PRO A 409 -19.94 -18.42 -5.35
C PRO A 409 -18.99 -17.59 -6.22
N MET A 410 -17.67 -17.79 -6.09
CA MET A 410 -16.70 -17.05 -6.90
C MET A 410 -16.78 -17.41 -8.39
N ALA A 411 -17.06 -18.67 -8.73
CA ALA A 411 -17.30 -19.08 -10.12
C ALA A 411 -18.56 -18.42 -10.69
N GLU A 412 -19.67 -18.40 -9.93
CA GLU A 412 -20.91 -17.73 -10.34
C GLU A 412 -20.71 -16.22 -10.52
N VAL A 413 -19.97 -15.56 -9.63
CA VAL A 413 -19.60 -14.13 -9.78
C VAL A 413 -18.76 -13.92 -11.04
N MET A 414 -17.74 -14.74 -11.30
CA MET A 414 -16.93 -14.64 -12.51
C MET A 414 -17.77 -14.80 -13.79
N GLN A 415 -18.71 -15.72 -13.78
CA GLN A 415 -19.66 -15.92 -14.89
C GLN A 415 -20.53 -14.66 -15.10
N ASN A 416 -21.05 -14.07 -14.01
CA ASN A 416 -21.82 -12.82 -14.05
C ASN A 416 -20.99 -11.61 -14.53
N LEU A 417 -19.68 -11.65 -14.33
CA LEU A 417 -18.73 -10.64 -14.83
C LEU A 417 -18.30 -10.88 -16.28
N GLY A 418 -18.79 -11.95 -16.93
CA GLY A 418 -18.53 -12.25 -18.34
C GLY A 418 -17.20 -12.95 -18.62
N VAL A 419 -16.56 -13.55 -17.62
CA VAL A 419 -15.33 -14.33 -17.80
C VAL A 419 -15.64 -15.57 -18.64
N LYS A 420 -14.82 -15.82 -19.67
CA LYS A 420 -15.05 -16.92 -20.64
C LYS A 420 -14.72 -18.28 -20.04
N GLN A 421 -13.56 -18.40 -19.42
CA GLN A 421 -13.12 -19.63 -18.74
C GLN A 421 -12.39 -19.27 -17.44
N ALA A 422 -12.67 -20.01 -16.40
CA ALA A 422 -12.03 -19.85 -15.10
C ALA A 422 -11.87 -21.19 -14.39
N MET A 423 -10.84 -21.30 -13.59
CA MET A 423 -10.65 -22.38 -12.65
C MET A 423 -10.53 -21.79 -11.25
N ILE A 424 -11.57 -21.99 -10.44
CA ILE A 424 -11.55 -21.59 -9.03
C ILE A 424 -11.07 -22.78 -8.24
N VAL A 425 -10.01 -22.63 -7.45
CA VAL A 425 -9.31 -23.74 -6.82
C VAL A 425 -9.16 -23.55 -5.32
N TYR A 426 -9.20 -24.65 -4.59
CA TYR A 426 -8.93 -24.71 -3.15
C TYR A 426 -8.18 -26.00 -2.85
N GLY A 427 -6.94 -25.89 -2.38
CA GLY A 427 -6.19 -27.03 -1.86
C GLY A 427 -6.81 -27.50 -0.54
N ASP A 428 -7.17 -28.81 -0.46
CA ASP A 428 -7.85 -29.38 0.70
C ASP A 428 -7.00 -29.29 2.00
N ASP A 429 -5.71 -28.96 1.86
CA ASP A 429 -4.79 -28.56 2.93
C ASP A 429 -4.85 -27.07 3.32
N CYS A 430 -5.91 -26.36 2.94
CA CYS A 430 -6.13 -24.94 3.15
C CYS A 430 -5.13 -24.05 2.39
N LEU A 431 -4.89 -24.32 1.11
CA LEU A 431 -4.04 -23.55 0.24
C LEU A 431 -4.88 -22.84 -0.84
N ASP A 432 -4.64 -21.56 -1.09
CA ASP A 432 -5.27 -20.81 -2.18
C ASP A 432 -4.52 -20.95 -3.53
N GLU A 433 -4.07 -22.18 -3.79
CA GLU A 433 -3.37 -22.63 -5.03
C GLU A 433 -3.74 -24.09 -5.28
N ILE A 434 -3.38 -24.64 -6.42
CA ILE A 434 -3.43 -26.10 -6.64
C ILE A 434 -2.33 -26.74 -5.80
N SER A 435 -2.73 -27.57 -4.83
CA SER A 435 -1.83 -28.17 -3.85
C SER A 435 -1.00 -29.33 -4.43
N ILE A 436 0.19 -29.57 -3.84
CA ILE A 436 0.97 -30.80 -4.01
C ILE A 436 0.99 -31.67 -2.75
N SER A 437 0.40 -31.17 -1.66
CA SER A 437 0.38 -31.90 -0.37
C SER A 437 -0.97 -32.56 -0.07
N ASP A 438 -2.00 -32.22 -0.83
CA ASP A 438 -3.32 -32.80 -0.71
C ASP A 438 -4.06 -32.76 -2.07
N THR A 439 -5.28 -33.25 -2.11
CA THR A 439 -6.20 -33.05 -3.24
C THR A 439 -6.56 -31.56 -3.36
N THR A 440 -7.06 -31.18 -4.54
CA THR A 440 -7.54 -29.81 -4.79
C THR A 440 -8.97 -29.89 -5.29
N SER A 441 -9.87 -29.19 -4.60
CA SER A 441 -11.25 -28.98 -5.02
C SER A 441 -11.30 -27.87 -6.06
N ILE A 442 -12.03 -28.08 -7.15
CA ILE A 442 -12.11 -27.16 -8.30
C ILE A 442 -13.58 -26.89 -8.65
N CYS A 443 -13.90 -25.63 -8.96
CA CYS A 443 -15.09 -25.23 -9.68
C CYS A 443 -14.66 -24.54 -10.97
N GLU A 444 -14.84 -25.18 -12.10
CA GLU A 444 -14.42 -24.71 -13.42
C GLU A 444 -15.58 -24.07 -14.18
N ILE A 445 -15.33 -22.92 -14.81
CA ILE A 445 -16.19 -22.34 -15.84
C ILE A 445 -15.65 -22.77 -17.20
N ARG A 446 -16.42 -23.57 -17.92
CA ARG A 446 -16.09 -23.99 -19.28
C ARG A 446 -17.34 -24.07 -20.14
N ASP A 447 -17.31 -23.47 -21.33
CA ASP A 447 -18.43 -23.37 -22.26
C ASP A 447 -19.74 -22.89 -21.59
N GLY A 448 -19.62 -21.91 -20.69
CA GLY A 448 -20.74 -21.32 -19.94
C GLY A 448 -21.31 -22.22 -18.84
N LYS A 449 -20.70 -23.38 -18.55
CA LYS A 449 -21.13 -24.33 -17.51
C LYS A 449 -20.18 -24.31 -16.32
N LEU A 450 -20.74 -24.53 -15.14
CA LEU A 450 -20.00 -24.75 -13.90
C LEU A 450 -19.83 -26.27 -13.69
N ILE A 451 -18.58 -26.70 -13.57
CA ILE A 451 -18.21 -28.10 -13.38
C ILE A 451 -17.36 -28.20 -12.11
N SER A 452 -17.81 -29.00 -11.14
CA SER A 452 -17.06 -29.23 -9.90
C SER A 452 -16.44 -30.63 -9.90
N TYR A 453 -15.15 -30.69 -9.55
CA TYR A 453 -14.41 -31.94 -9.44
C TYR A 453 -13.21 -31.76 -8.50
N LYS A 454 -12.54 -32.87 -8.15
CA LYS A 454 -11.28 -32.87 -7.41
C LYS A 454 -10.18 -33.47 -8.27
N ILE A 455 -8.97 -33.04 -8.02
CA ILE A 455 -7.75 -33.60 -8.63
C ILE A 455 -6.72 -33.92 -7.55
N SER A 456 -5.84 -34.85 -7.87
CA SER A 456 -4.64 -35.17 -7.08
C SER A 456 -3.37 -34.93 -7.93
N PRO A 457 -2.26 -34.45 -7.36
CA PRO A 457 -0.98 -34.33 -8.06
C PRO A 457 -0.54 -35.62 -8.74
N GLU A 458 -0.81 -36.78 -8.12
CA GLU A 458 -0.44 -38.11 -8.62
C GLU A 458 -1.10 -38.44 -9.97
N GLU A 459 -2.29 -37.92 -10.26
CA GLU A 459 -2.94 -38.06 -11.56
C GLU A 459 -2.12 -37.50 -12.73
N PHE A 460 -1.22 -36.57 -12.41
CA PHE A 460 -0.31 -35.90 -13.36
C PHE A 460 1.12 -36.44 -13.29
N GLY A 461 1.36 -37.49 -12.50
CA GLY A 461 2.69 -38.07 -12.29
C GLY A 461 3.59 -37.21 -11.40
N ILE A 462 3.01 -36.33 -10.60
CA ILE A 462 3.70 -35.50 -9.60
C ILE A 462 3.50 -36.15 -8.24
N PRO A 463 4.58 -36.50 -7.51
CA PRO A 463 4.44 -37.14 -6.20
C PRO A 463 3.88 -36.15 -5.17
N MET A 464 3.07 -36.66 -4.25
CA MET A 464 2.65 -35.90 -3.07
C MET A 464 3.87 -35.48 -2.25
N ALA A 465 3.84 -34.29 -1.69
CA ALA A 465 4.92 -33.73 -0.87
C ALA A 465 4.37 -33.15 0.43
N GLU A 466 5.22 -33.02 1.44
CA GLU A 466 4.85 -32.34 2.69
C GLU A 466 4.53 -30.87 2.45
N LYS A 467 3.49 -30.33 3.08
CA LYS A 467 3.10 -28.91 2.95
C LYS A 467 4.26 -27.96 3.27
N ASP A 468 5.10 -28.29 4.25
CA ASP A 468 6.27 -27.51 4.63
C ASP A 468 7.32 -27.37 3.53
N SER A 469 7.33 -28.26 2.53
CA SER A 469 8.27 -28.22 1.40
C SER A 469 8.10 -27.01 0.48
N ILE A 470 6.91 -26.37 0.50
CA ILE A 470 6.60 -25.18 -0.31
C ILE A 470 6.70 -23.87 0.48
N LYS A 471 7.19 -23.91 1.73
CA LYS A 471 7.35 -22.70 2.53
C LYS A 471 8.30 -21.70 1.86
N GLY A 472 7.88 -20.44 1.91
CA GLY A 472 8.66 -19.28 1.54
C GLY A 472 9.28 -18.59 2.75
N GLY A 473 9.83 -17.41 2.51
CA GLY A 473 10.48 -16.58 3.50
C GLY A 473 10.23 -15.08 3.25
N THR A 474 11.29 -14.31 3.42
CA THR A 474 11.32 -12.89 3.05
C THR A 474 11.21 -12.72 1.53
N SER A 475 11.00 -11.50 1.06
CA SER A 475 10.95 -11.20 -0.38
C SER A 475 12.24 -11.59 -1.10
N ASP A 476 13.40 -11.36 -0.46
CA ASP A 476 14.70 -11.74 -1.03
C ASP A 476 14.86 -13.26 -1.12
N GLU A 477 14.47 -14.00 -0.07
CA GLU A 477 14.49 -15.47 -0.08
C GLU A 477 13.57 -16.03 -1.16
N ASN A 478 12.37 -15.46 -1.31
CA ASN A 478 11.41 -15.86 -2.35
C ASN A 478 11.87 -15.49 -3.77
N ALA A 479 12.60 -14.40 -3.93
CA ALA A 479 13.23 -14.04 -5.20
C ALA A 479 14.30 -15.06 -5.62
N VAL A 480 15.09 -15.58 -4.68
CA VAL A 480 16.04 -16.67 -4.93
C VAL A 480 15.30 -17.93 -5.35
N ILE A 481 14.27 -18.36 -4.60
CA ILE A 481 13.44 -19.53 -4.92
C ILE A 481 12.86 -19.41 -6.33
N THR A 482 12.27 -18.26 -6.66
CA THR A 482 11.71 -18.00 -8.00
C THR A 482 12.76 -18.16 -9.10
N ARG A 483 13.97 -17.57 -8.94
CA ARG A 483 15.04 -17.70 -9.92
C ARG A 483 15.54 -19.14 -10.06
N GLU A 484 15.66 -19.88 -8.97
CA GLU A 484 16.11 -21.28 -8.99
C GLU A 484 15.09 -22.19 -9.73
N ILE A 485 13.79 -21.95 -9.52
CA ILE A 485 12.74 -22.67 -10.27
C ILE A 485 12.83 -22.31 -11.75
N LEU A 486 12.80 -21.01 -12.10
CA LEU A 486 12.77 -20.55 -13.50
C LEU A 486 14.04 -20.91 -14.28
N THR A 487 15.19 -21.09 -13.61
CA THR A 487 16.45 -21.56 -14.22
C THR A 487 16.57 -23.08 -14.28
N GLY A 488 15.58 -23.83 -13.74
CA GLY A 488 15.63 -25.30 -13.68
C GLY A 488 16.62 -25.87 -12.67
N LYS A 489 17.15 -25.06 -11.76
CA LYS A 489 18.04 -25.54 -10.67
C LYS A 489 17.26 -26.28 -9.59
N GLU A 490 16.09 -25.75 -9.21
CA GLU A 490 15.14 -26.42 -8.32
C GLU A 490 14.40 -27.53 -9.08
N GLN A 491 14.42 -28.75 -8.57
CA GLN A 491 13.82 -29.94 -9.18
C GLN A 491 12.80 -30.65 -8.26
N GLY A 492 12.57 -30.09 -7.07
CA GLY A 492 11.70 -30.68 -6.05
C GLY A 492 10.30 -30.08 -5.99
N PRO A 493 9.63 -30.21 -4.84
CA PRO A 493 8.25 -29.83 -4.63
C PRO A 493 7.90 -28.38 -5.01
N LYS A 494 8.83 -27.44 -4.84
CA LYS A 494 8.62 -26.05 -5.22
C LYS A 494 8.50 -25.86 -6.73
N ARG A 495 9.24 -26.62 -7.52
CA ARG A 495 9.06 -26.66 -8.97
C ARG A 495 7.75 -27.34 -9.34
N ASP A 496 7.44 -28.46 -8.69
CA ASP A 496 6.28 -29.27 -9.01
C ASP A 496 4.96 -28.51 -8.82
N ILE A 497 4.82 -27.75 -7.73
CA ILE A 497 3.63 -26.90 -7.52
C ILE A 497 3.50 -25.80 -8.56
N VAL A 498 4.61 -25.23 -9.03
CA VAL A 498 4.61 -24.25 -10.12
C VAL A 498 4.18 -24.90 -11.44
N LEU A 499 4.61 -26.14 -11.71
CA LEU A 499 4.20 -26.89 -12.91
C LEU A 499 2.69 -27.16 -12.89
N LEU A 500 2.13 -27.57 -11.74
CA LEU A 500 0.68 -27.78 -11.58
C LEU A 500 -0.11 -26.49 -11.83
N ASN A 501 0.26 -25.42 -11.18
CA ASN A 501 -0.47 -24.13 -11.27
C ASN A 501 -0.32 -23.50 -12.66
N ALA A 502 0.88 -23.45 -13.23
CA ALA A 502 1.11 -22.94 -14.58
C ALA A 502 0.47 -23.82 -15.66
N GLY A 503 0.53 -25.16 -15.48
CA GLY A 503 -0.10 -26.12 -16.40
C GLY A 503 -1.62 -25.98 -16.43
N SER A 504 -2.24 -25.80 -15.28
CA SER A 504 -3.69 -25.55 -15.16
C SER A 504 -4.08 -24.21 -15.81
N ALA A 505 -3.27 -23.17 -15.68
CA ALA A 505 -3.50 -21.91 -16.36
C ALA A 505 -3.39 -22.04 -17.89
N LEU A 506 -2.42 -22.79 -18.40
CA LEU A 506 -2.28 -23.09 -19.83
C LEU A 506 -3.48 -23.88 -20.38
N TYR A 507 -4.03 -24.78 -19.61
CA TYR A 507 -5.28 -25.47 -19.93
C TYR A 507 -6.48 -24.50 -19.89
N THR A 508 -6.58 -23.66 -18.88
CA THR A 508 -7.68 -22.72 -18.72
C THR A 508 -7.76 -21.71 -19.86
N ILE A 509 -6.63 -21.21 -20.37
CA ILE A 509 -6.61 -20.30 -21.53
C ILE A 509 -6.83 -21.03 -22.87
N GLY A 510 -6.89 -22.36 -22.85
CA GLY A 510 -7.08 -23.15 -24.07
C GLY A 510 -5.81 -23.40 -24.89
N ALA A 511 -4.63 -23.12 -24.36
CA ALA A 511 -3.34 -23.43 -24.99
C ALA A 511 -3.03 -24.93 -24.98
N ALA A 512 -3.56 -25.64 -24.00
CA ALA A 512 -3.47 -27.08 -23.86
C ALA A 512 -4.86 -27.73 -23.89
N LYS A 513 -4.96 -28.93 -24.44
CA LYS A 513 -6.23 -29.69 -24.51
C LYS A 513 -6.70 -30.25 -23.15
N ASP A 514 -5.73 -30.49 -22.26
CA ASP A 514 -5.95 -31.01 -20.90
C ASP A 514 -4.82 -30.52 -19.98
N MET A 515 -4.99 -30.69 -18.67
CA MET A 515 -4.00 -30.26 -17.68
C MET A 515 -2.66 -31.02 -17.84
N LYS A 516 -2.65 -32.27 -18.27
CA LYS A 516 -1.40 -33.02 -18.50
C LYS A 516 -0.54 -32.38 -19.57
N GLU A 517 -1.15 -32.00 -20.69
CA GLU A 517 -0.46 -31.28 -21.76
C GLU A 517 0.00 -29.91 -21.27
N GLY A 518 -0.81 -29.18 -20.50
CA GLY A 518 -0.45 -27.89 -19.89
C GLY A 518 0.78 -27.99 -18.99
N ILE A 519 0.84 -29.02 -18.14
CA ILE A 519 2.00 -29.28 -17.26
C ILE A 519 3.26 -29.60 -18.08
N GLU A 520 3.14 -30.36 -19.16
CA GLU A 520 4.28 -30.61 -20.06
C GLU A 520 4.72 -29.34 -20.82
N MET A 521 3.81 -28.43 -21.17
CA MET A 521 4.16 -27.12 -21.71
C MET A 521 4.88 -26.26 -20.69
N ALA A 522 4.40 -26.24 -19.43
CA ALA A 522 5.05 -25.54 -18.32
C ALA A 522 6.46 -26.09 -18.06
N ARG A 523 6.64 -27.40 -18.07
CA ARG A 523 7.94 -28.06 -17.94
C ARG A 523 8.90 -27.63 -19.03
N ARG A 524 8.48 -27.67 -20.30
CA ARG A 524 9.28 -27.19 -21.43
C ARG A 524 9.66 -25.73 -21.32
N SER A 525 8.75 -24.87 -20.83
CA SER A 525 9.03 -23.44 -20.59
C SER A 525 10.19 -23.21 -19.63
N ILE A 526 10.25 -23.98 -18.54
CA ILE A 526 11.35 -23.93 -17.58
C ILE A 526 12.63 -24.53 -18.19
N ASP A 527 12.54 -25.76 -18.72
CA ASP A 527 13.71 -26.54 -19.16
C ASP A 527 14.41 -25.93 -20.40
N SER A 528 13.67 -25.20 -21.24
CA SER A 528 14.25 -24.44 -22.37
C SER A 528 14.89 -23.10 -21.97
N GLY A 529 14.67 -22.63 -20.72
CA GLY A 529 15.06 -21.31 -20.28
C GLY A 529 14.13 -20.18 -20.70
N SER A 530 13.00 -20.48 -21.40
CA SER A 530 12.06 -19.43 -21.83
C SER A 530 11.39 -18.72 -20.65
N ALA A 531 11.12 -19.43 -19.55
CA ALA A 531 10.54 -18.83 -18.36
C ALA A 531 11.44 -17.80 -17.70
N ILE A 532 12.73 -18.11 -17.51
CA ILE A 532 13.70 -17.14 -16.93
C ILE A 532 13.99 -15.98 -17.88
N GLU A 533 13.94 -16.22 -19.20
CA GLU A 533 14.09 -15.16 -20.18
C GLU A 533 12.95 -14.14 -20.08
N LYS A 534 11.71 -14.59 -19.88
CA LYS A 534 10.56 -13.71 -19.65
C LYS A 534 10.70 -12.86 -18.39
N LEU A 535 11.21 -13.42 -17.30
CA LEU A 535 11.52 -12.64 -16.10
C LEU A 535 12.57 -11.57 -16.39
N ASN A 536 13.66 -11.90 -17.10
CA ASN A 536 14.71 -10.94 -17.42
C ASN A 536 14.19 -9.82 -18.34
N GLN A 537 13.40 -10.16 -19.37
CA GLN A 537 12.74 -9.18 -20.26
C GLN A 537 11.79 -8.27 -19.48
N PHE A 538 11.03 -8.81 -18.54
CA PHE A 538 10.14 -8.03 -17.67
C PHE A 538 10.91 -7.05 -16.81
N ILE A 539 11.98 -7.49 -16.15
CA ILE A 539 12.86 -6.62 -15.34
C ILE A 539 13.46 -5.52 -16.20
N GLU A 540 14.01 -5.87 -17.36
CA GLU A 540 14.59 -4.88 -18.27
C GLU A 540 13.54 -3.86 -18.74
N PHE A 541 12.35 -4.32 -19.15
CA PHE A 541 11.28 -3.46 -19.61
C PHE A 541 10.83 -2.48 -18.51
N THR A 542 10.55 -2.99 -17.32
CA THR A 542 10.04 -2.16 -16.22
C THR A 542 11.04 -1.10 -15.78
N ASN A 543 12.33 -1.33 -15.89
CA ASN A 543 13.38 -0.37 -15.55
C ASN A 543 13.71 0.64 -16.65
N ARG A 544 13.03 0.60 -17.82
CA ARG A 544 13.12 1.66 -18.85
C ARG A 544 12.38 2.94 -18.43
N TYR A 545 11.48 2.86 -17.48
CA TYR A 545 10.62 3.93 -16.98
C TYR A 545 10.98 4.25 -15.51
#